data_8e5fa3d3ccdf84d8357d2273ef48b5a0
#
_entry.id   8e5fa3d3ccdf84d8357d2273ef48b5a0
#
_cell.length_a   1.000
_cell.length_b   1.000
_cell.length_c   1.000
_cell.angle_alpha   90.00
_cell.angle_beta   90.00
_cell.angle_gamma   90.00
#
_symmetry.space_group_name_H-M   'P 1'
#
loop_
_entity.id
_entity.type
_entity.pdbx_description
1 polymer ?
#
loop_
_entity_poly.entity_id
_entity_poly.type
_entity_poly.pdbx_seq_one_letter_code
_entity_poly.pdbx_strand_id
1 'polypeptide(L)'
;MVCRPDQTKHSGQSDYRLTASGEVIPAAAVKWDANQCLSASHGDRYFSSDAEQEVARVFMDPVQLRERLRNLRRGQTFTCGELGFGTGLNAVTIAELFLAEAPADTRLHLISTERAPLSETDMAYMAQRFSARLPLFKELTASYPPLLTGWHRLRLAGGRVALSIYFGNASDGLHDIANQQQLPVNHWLLDGFAPQKNPSLWRGELFEALARLSSQGTTLATYSAVGEVRRGLGDVGFSMRKVDQMPIKLHSLAGEFNRPGLLPLDAPTNINVIGSGIAGACVARSLAERGVQVRVIDELGRIAGHASRIPAAVMHPRLRDDGSPAAAWQALSSHYSHQRMTSLAGYQATGAQQICGPNSSAQRLHGLSLIHI
;
A
#
# COMPACT_ATOMS: atom_id res chain seq x y z
N MET A 1 24.66 -20.43 -13.03
CA MET A 1 25.79 -19.51 -13.22
C MET A 1 25.22 -18.10 -13.07
N VAL A 2 25.40 -17.51 -11.89
CA VAL A 2 24.80 -16.23 -11.51
C VAL A 2 25.83 -15.14 -11.82
N CYS A 3 25.52 -14.24 -12.74
CA CYS A 3 26.32 -13.01 -12.94
C CYS A 3 26.05 -12.03 -11.81
N ARG A 4 27.10 -11.70 -11.06
CA ARG A 4 27.10 -10.59 -10.09
C ARG A 4 27.29 -9.28 -10.86
N PRO A 5 26.55 -8.22 -10.55
CA PRO A 5 26.87 -6.89 -11.08
C PRO A 5 28.02 -6.27 -10.30
N ASP A 6 28.89 -5.62 -11.04
CA ASP A 6 30.12 -4.94 -10.66
C ASP A 6 29.82 -3.69 -9.81
N GLN A 7 30.58 -3.53 -8.71
CA GLN A 7 30.48 -2.36 -7.84
C GLN A 7 31.44 -1.28 -8.34
N THR A 8 30.94 -0.26 -9.03
CA THR A 8 31.68 0.96 -9.28
C THR A 8 30.99 2.20 -8.70
N LYS A 9 31.71 2.81 -7.82
CA LYS A 9 31.65 4.15 -7.19
C LYS A 9 30.67 5.16 -7.80
N HIS A 10 29.77 5.69 -6.97
CA HIS A 10 29.01 6.90 -7.28
C HIS A 10 29.33 8.04 -6.31
N SER A 11 29.89 9.10 -6.89
CA SER A 11 30.01 10.46 -6.37
C SER A 11 28.64 11.14 -6.35
N GLY A 12 28.38 11.92 -5.31
CA GLY A 12 27.09 12.56 -5.06
C GLY A 12 26.65 13.52 -6.16
N GLN A 13 25.51 13.19 -6.73
CA GLN A 13 24.55 14.09 -7.31
C GLN A 13 23.18 13.46 -7.04
N SER A 14 22.27 14.24 -6.44
CA SER A 14 20.88 13.84 -6.20
C SER A 14 20.10 13.86 -7.52
N ASP A 15 20.33 12.87 -8.35
CA ASP A 15 19.44 12.56 -9.45
C ASP A 15 18.22 11.83 -8.88
N TYR A 16 17.10 12.53 -8.80
CA TYR A 16 15.78 11.93 -8.65
C TYR A 16 15.47 11.08 -9.91
N ARG A 17 16.14 9.95 -10.04
CA ARG A 17 15.69 8.93 -10.97
C ARG A 17 14.47 8.31 -10.34
N LEU A 18 13.32 8.48 -11.00
CA LEU A 18 12.18 7.60 -10.84
C LEU A 18 12.72 6.18 -10.90
N THR A 19 12.80 5.51 -9.75
CA THR A 19 13.15 4.08 -9.71
C THR A 19 12.18 3.40 -10.65
N ALA A 20 12.71 2.67 -11.63
CA ALA A 20 11.89 2.04 -12.64
C ALA A 20 10.87 1.13 -11.93
N SER A 21 9.61 1.57 -11.85
CA SER A 21 8.54 0.77 -11.30
C SER A 21 8.44 -0.52 -12.12
N GLY A 22 8.10 -1.63 -11.48
CA GLY A 22 7.99 -2.94 -12.11
C GLY A 22 9.25 -3.79 -12.10
N GLU A 23 10.35 -3.34 -11.48
CA GLU A 23 11.50 -4.22 -11.20
C GLU A 23 11.15 -5.22 -10.09
N VAL A 24 11.65 -6.44 -10.23
CA VAL A 24 11.50 -7.48 -9.20
C VAL A 24 12.32 -7.11 -7.97
N ILE A 25 11.67 -7.10 -6.82
CA ILE A 25 12.31 -6.85 -5.52
C ILE A 25 12.56 -8.19 -4.84
N PRO A 26 13.76 -8.41 -4.26
CA PRO A 26 13.98 -9.60 -3.45
C PRO A 26 13.10 -9.55 -2.18
N ALA A 27 12.54 -10.71 -1.83
CA ALA A 27 11.80 -10.84 -0.59
C ALA A 27 12.71 -10.56 0.62
N ALA A 28 12.12 -10.03 1.68
CA ALA A 28 12.81 -9.87 2.95
C ALA A 28 13.33 -11.22 3.46
N ALA A 29 14.58 -11.24 3.89
CA ALA A 29 15.12 -12.41 4.60
C ALA A 29 14.65 -12.38 6.06
N VAL A 30 13.81 -13.33 6.42
CA VAL A 30 13.25 -13.43 7.78
C VAL A 30 13.58 -14.77 8.43
N LYS A 31 13.61 -14.77 9.75
CA LYS A 31 13.72 -15.97 10.57
C LYS A 31 12.48 -16.05 11.45
N TRP A 32 11.78 -17.17 11.35
CA TRP A 32 10.64 -17.48 12.18
C TRP A 32 11.08 -18.35 13.37
N ASP A 33 10.66 -17.95 14.54
CA ASP A 33 10.60 -18.84 15.72
C ASP A 33 9.14 -19.00 16.16
N ALA A 34 8.89 -19.79 17.21
CA ALA A 34 7.53 -20.09 17.65
C ALA A 34 6.68 -18.84 17.95
N ASN A 35 7.30 -17.71 18.29
CA ASN A 35 6.61 -16.52 18.78
C ASN A 35 6.98 -15.21 18.06
N GLN A 36 7.99 -15.21 17.20
CA GLN A 36 8.54 -13.99 16.63
C GLN A 36 8.91 -14.15 15.15
N CYS A 37 8.86 -13.04 14.43
CA CYS A 37 9.43 -12.87 13.11
C CYS A 37 10.58 -11.88 13.21
N LEU A 38 11.79 -12.31 12.86
CA LEU A 38 13.01 -11.52 12.94
C LEU A 38 13.52 -11.18 11.54
N SER A 39 13.84 -9.93 11.31
CA SER A 39 14.55 -9.50 10.10
C SER A 39 16.00 -9.97 10.17
N ALA A 40 16.44 -10.78 9.21
CA ALA A 40 17.83 -11.22 9.14
C ALA A 40 18.78 -10.06 8.79
N SER A 41 18.32 -9.07 8.01
CA SER A 41 19.13 -7.94 7.58
C SER A 41 19.30 -6.85 8.65
N HIS A 42 18.29 -6.64 9.50
CA HIS A 42 18.31 -5.58 10.52
C HIS A 42 18.51 -6.12 11.94
N GLY A 43 18.46 -7.44 12.15
CA GLY A 43 18.56 -8.05 13.48
C GLY A 43 17.49 -7.52 14.44
N ASP A 44 16.31 -7.21 13.94
CA ASP A 44 15.19 -6.67 14.70
C ASP A 44 13.93 -7.49 14.48
N ARG A 45 13.00 -7.44 15.43
CA ARG A 45 11.73 -8.17 15.34
C ARG A 45 10.68 -7.32 14.63
N TYR A 46 9.81 -7.98 13.86
CA TYR A 46 8.66 -7.33 13.26
C TYR A 46 7.52 -7.10 14.26
N PHE A 47 7.38 -7.96 15.25
CA PHE A 47 6.36 -7.85 16.29
C PHE A 47 6.74 -8.64 17.54
N SER A 48 6.10 -8.34 18.67
CA SER A 48 6.25 -9.04 19.96
C SER A 48 5.27 -10.20 20.10
N SER A 49 5.35 -10.92 21.22
CA SER A 49 4.37 -11.96 21.57
C SER A 49 2.94 -11.42 21.68
N ASP A 50 2.80 -10.18 22.13
CA ASP A 50 1.52 -9.49 22.33
C ASP A 50 1.23 -8.49 21.18
N ALA A 51 1.52 -8.94 19.96
CA ALA A 51 1.55 -8.13 18.76
C ALA A 51 0.35 -7.18 18.57
N GLU A 52 -0.87 -7.69 18.68
CA GLU A 52 -2.11 -6.91 18.50
C GLU A 52 -2.29 -5.86 19.59
N GLN A 53 -1.95 -6.20 20.84
CA GLN A 53 -2.00 -5.28 21.97
C GLN A 53 -0.91 -4.19 21.83
N GLU A 54 0.25 -4.55 21.31
CA GLU A 54 1.31 -3.58 21.01
C GLU A 54 0.86 -2.57 19.96
N VAL A 55 0.24 -3.03 18.87
CA VAL A 55 -0.32 -2.14 17.84
C VAL A 55 -1.36 -1.18 18.45
N ALA A 56 -2.29 -1.69 19.25
CA ALA A 56 -3.31 -0.86 19.89
C ALA A 56 -2.67 0.19 20.80
N ARG A 57 -1.80 -0.23 21.71
CA ARG A 57 -1.17 0.61 22.72
C ARG A 57 -0.25 1.68 22.13
N VAL A 58 0.49 1.37 21.05
CA VAL A 58 1.45 2.30 20.45
C VAL A 58 0.78 3.21 19.44
N PHE A 59 -0.08 2.69 18.58
CA PHE A 59 -0.56 3.41 17.41
C PHE A 59 -2.02 3.86 17.48
N MET A 60 -2.86 3.23 18.33
CA MET A 60 -4.29 3.52 18.35
C MET A 60 -4.74 4.30 19.59
N ASP A 61 -4.43 3.79 20.78
CA ASP A 61 -4.91 4.35 22.05
C ASP A 61 -4.42 5.78 22.29
N PRO A 62 -3.12 6.10 22.04
CA PRO A 62 -2.60 7.45 22.30
C PRO A 62 -3.27 8.55 21.47
N VAL A 63 -3.89 8.21 20.36
CA VAL A 63 -4.56 9.14 19.44
C VAL A 63 -6.08 8.93 19.41
N GLN A 64 -6.61 8.12 20.33
CA GLN A 64 -8.04 7.81 20.46
C GLN A 64 -8.64 7.33 19.12
N LEU A 65 -7.91 6.48 18.38
CA LEU A 65 -8.29 6.08 17.03
C LEU A 65 -9.69 5.44 16.98
N ARG A 66 -10.03 4.58 17.96
CA ARG A 66 -11.35 3.95 18.08
C ARG A 66 -12.49 4.97 18.10
N GLU A 67 -12.34 6.01 18.89
CA GLU A 67 -13.36 7.05 19.01
C GLU A 67 -13.45 7.90 17.73
N ARG A 68 -12.31 8.21 17.12
CA ARG A 68 -12.27 8.91 15.83
C ARG A 68 -12.97 8.12 14.72
N LEU A 69 -12.84 6.81 14.70
CA LEU A 69 -13.50 5.94 13.72
C LEU A 69 -15.01 5.88 13.94
N ARG A 70 -15.48 5.80 15.20
CA ARG A 70 -16.90 5.84 15.55
C ARG A 70 -17.58 7.13 15.11
N ASN A 71 -16.86 8.24 15.17
CA ASN A 71 -17.38 9.59 14.89
C ASN A 71 -17.26 9.98 13.41
N LEU A 72 -16.97 9.04 12.51
CA LEU A 72 -16.93 9.31 11.08
C LEU A 72 -18.31 9.67 10.54
N ARG A 73 -18.36 10.67 9.67
CA ARG A 73 -19.59 11.06 8.97
C ARG A 73 -19.93 10.03 7.90
N ARG A 74 -21.21 9.89 7.61
CA ARG A 74 -21.70 9.02 6.53
C ARG A 74 -20.99 9.31 5.21
N GLY A 75 -20.59 8.25 4.50
CA GLY A 75 -19.87 8.33 3.23
C GLY A 75 -18.41 8.76 3.34
N GLN A 76 -17.93 9.13 4.53
CA GLN A 76 -16.56 9.58 4.73
C GLN A 76 -15.54 8.46 4.49
N THR A 77 -14.41 8.80 3.90
CA THR A 77 -13.22 7.94 3.84
C THR A 77 -12.23 8.39 4.90
N PHE A 78 -11.79 7.46 5.74
CA PHE A 78 -10.69 7.68 6.68
C PHE A 78 -9.40 7.15 6.05
N THR A 79 -8.37 7.99 5.98
CA THR A 79 -7.08 7.61 5.39
C THR A 79 -6.03 7.42 6.48
N CYS A 80 -5.46 6.23 6.57
CA CYS A 80 -4.27 5.95 7.38
C CYS A 80 -3.05 5.79 6.50
N GLY A 81 -1.95 6.46 6.85
CA GLY A 81 -0.66 6.27 6.24
C GLY A 81 0.27 5.46 7.15
N GLU A 82 1.07 4.59 6.59
CA GLU A 82 2.01 3.73 7.31
C GLU A 82 3.37 3.74 6.63
N LEU A 83 4.43 3.89 7.41
CA LEU A 83 5.79 3.68 6.96
C LEU A 83 6.30 2.35 7.50
N GLY A 84 6.61 1.42 6.59
CA GLY A 84 6.99 0.06 6.93
C GLY A 84 5.76 -0.86 7.06
N PHE A 85 5.31 -1.44 5.93
CA PHE A 85 4.23 -2.42 5.92
C PHE A 85 4.60 -3.69 6.70
N GLY A 86 5.86 -4.13 6.55
CA GLY A 86 6.39 -5.29 7.23
C GLY A 86 5.54 -6.54 7.01
N THR A 87 4.96 -7.03 8.08
CA THR A 87 4.08 -8.20 8.08
C THR A 87 2.61 -7.89 7.77
N GLY A 88 2.25 -6.61 7.61
CA GLY A 88 0.89 -6.15 7.46
C GLY A 88 0.05 -6.13 8.74
N LEU A 89 0.67 -6.41 9.88
CA LEU A 89 -0.04 -6.54 11.17
C LEU A 89 -0.77 -5.25 11.56
N ASN A 90 -0.09 -4.09 11.48
CA ASN A 90 -0.72 -2.80 11.79
C ASN A 90 -1.88 -2.51 10.86
N ALA A 91 -1.67 -2.67 9.56
CA ALA A 91 -2.68 -2.42 8.53
C ALA A 91 -3.94 -3.28 8.76
N VAL A 92 -3.75 -4.59 9.01
CA VAL A 92 -4.87 -5.51 9.28
C VAL A 92 -5.54 -5.19 10.61
N THR A 93 -4.78 -4.93 11.68
CA THR A 93 -5.37 -4.63 12.99
C THR A 93 -6.20 -3.34 12.95
N ILE A 94 -5.73 -2.30 12.26
CA ILE A 94 -6.51 -1.07 12.06
C ILE A 94 -7.75 -1.32 11.20
N ALA A 95 -7.62 -2.12 10.15
CA ALA A 95 -8.76 -2.45 9.29
C ALA A 95 -9.85 -3.23 10.04
N GLU A 96 -9.49 -4.18 10.88
CA GLU A 96 -10.45 -4.92 11.73
C GLU A 96 -11.11 -3.98 12.76
N LEU A 97 -10.35 -3.10 13.39
CA LEU A 97 -10.89 -2.05 14.26
C LEU A 97 -11.90 -1.17 13.51
N PHE A 98 -11.53 -0.71 12.31
CA PHE A 98 -12.40 0.10 11.47
C PHE A 98 -13.70 -0.63 11.13
N LEU A 99 -13.63 -1.89 10.74
CA LEU A 99 -14.82 -2.69 10.41
C LEU A 99 -15.74 -2.90 11.60
N ALA A 100 -15.17 -3.01 12.79
CA ALA A 100 -15.92 -3.19 14.03
C ALA A 100 -16.58 -1.90 14.53
N GLU A 101 -15.94 -0.75 14.35
CA GLU A 101 -16.30 0.48 15.05
C GLU A 101 -16.91 1.57 14.15
N ALA A 102 -16.50 1.63 12.89
CA ALA A 102 -16.89 2.71 12.00
C ALA A 102 -18.27 2.47 11.37
N PRO A 103 -19.06 3.53 11.09
CA PRO A 103 -20.34 3.40 10.40
C PRO A 103 -20.24 2.60 9.09
N ALA A 104 -21.25 1.80 8.80
CA ALA A 104 -21.21 0.82 7.70
C ALA A 104 -21.00 1.42 6.30
N ASP A 105 -21.41 2.66 6.11
CA ASP A 105 -21.28 3.39 4.85
C ASP A 105 -19.97 4.20 4.71
N THR A 106 -19.07 4.09 5.68
CA THR A 106 -17.73 4.69 5.64
C THR A 106 -16.70 3.76 5.02
N ARG A 107 -15.56 4.30 4.63
CA ARG A 107 -14.45 3.57 4.00
C ARG A 107 -13.14 3.85 4.69
N LEU A 108 -12.26 2.85 4.67
CA LEU A 108 -10.87 2.98 5.07
C LEU A 108 -9.97 2.93 3.84
N HIS A 109 -9.05 3.89 3.74
CA HIS A 109 -7.94 3.82 2.80
C HIS A 109 -6.63 3.73 3.58
N LEU A 110 -5.97 2.60 3.48
CA LEU A 110 -4.63 2.38 4.01
C LEU A 110 -3.62 2.68 2.91
N ILE A 111 -2.63 3.48 3.20
CA ILE A 111 -1.50 3.80 2.33
C ILE A 111 -0.24 3.35 3.06
N SER A 112 0.48 2.39 2.51
CA SER A 112 1.68 1.87 3.16
C SER A 112 2.86 1.83 2.21
N THR A 113 4.07 1.83 2.74
CA THR A 113 5.31 1.69 1.98
C THR A 113 6.13 0.54 2.55
N GLU A 114 6.78 -0.24 1.68
CA GLU A 114 7.65 -1.33 2.12
C GLU A 114 8.83 -1.51 1.16
N ARG A 115 10.03 -1.47 1.71
CA ARG A 115 11.25 -1.60 0.91
C ARG A 115 11.64 -3.05 0.64
N ALA A 116 11.36 -3.93 1.59
CA ALA A 116 11.72 -5.34 1.56
C ALA A 116 10.48 -6.18 1.93
N PRO A 117 9.53 -6.35 0.99
CA PRO A 117 8.28 -7.05 1.26
C PRO A 117 8.54 -8.53 1.60
N LEU A 118 7.68 -9.10 2.43
CA LEU A 118 7.72 -10.53 2.75
C LEU A 118 7.40 -11.37 1.51
N SER A 119 7.87 -12.60 1.49
CA SER A 119 7.47 -13.59 0.48
C SER A 119 6.00 -14.00 0.66
N GLU A 120 5.38 -14.55 -0.39
CA GLU A 120 4.04 -15.14 -0.28
C GLU A 120 3.97 -16.23 0.79
N THR A 121 5.03 -17.03 0.94
CA THR A 121 5.12 -18.06 1.97
C THR A 121 5.10 -17.45 3.37
N ASP A 122 5.84 -16.37 3.60
CA ASP A 122 5.85 -15.68 4.88
C ASP A 122 4.49 -15.03 5.18
N MET A 123 3.83 -14.45 4.17
CA MET A 123 2.48 -13.91 4.31
C MET A 123 1.44 -15.00 4.60
N ALA A 124 1.58 -16.19 3.99
CA ALA A 124 0.73 -17.33 4.32
C ALA A 124 0.91 -17.78 5.77
N TYR A 125 2.13 -17.74 6.28
CA TYR A 125 2.42 -18.03 7.69
C TYR A 125 1.76 -16.98 8.62
N MET A 126 1.78 -15.70 8.25
CA MET A 126 1.05 -14.65 8.97
C MET A 126 -0.46 -14.94 9.02
N ALA A 127 -1.05 -15.32 7.89
CA ALA A 127 -2.46 -15.67 7.84
C ALA A 127 -2.78 -16.88 8.73
N GLN A 128 -1.95 -17.91 8.71
CA GLN A 128 -2.11 -19.08 9.58
C GLN A 128 -2.08 -18.67 11.06
N ARG A 129 -1.19 -17.77 11.44
CA ARG A 129 -0.98 -17.36 12.83
C ARG A 129 -2.08 -16.44 13.36
N PHE A 130 -2.54 -15.49 12.56
CA PHE A 130 -3.38 -14.39 13.03
C PHE A 130 -4.84 -14.43 12.56
N SER A 131 -5.18 -15.17 11.50
CA SER A 131 -6.53 -15.09 10.91
C SER A 131 -7.68 -15.56 11.80
N ALA A 132 -7.40 -16.27 12.89
CA ALA A 132 -8.43 -16.61 13.87
C ALA A 132 -8.94 -15.39 14.64
N ARG A 133 -8.06 -14.39 14.85
CA ARG A 133 -8.37 -13.13 15.56
C ARG A 133 -8.48 -11.94 14.61
N LEU A 134 -7.78 -11.99 13.47
CA LEU A 134 -7.72 -10.95 12.44
C LEU A 134 -8.07 -11.59 11.07
N PRO A 135 -9.36 -11.83 10.78
CA PRO A 135 -9.83 -12.56 9.59
C PRO A 135 -9.35 -11.98 8.26
N LEU A 136 -9.13 -10.66 8.18
CA LEU A 136 -8.65 -9.99 6.97
C LEU A 136 -7.26 -10.46 6.51
N PHE A 137 -6.47 -11.12 7.36
CA PHE A 137 -5.22 -11.73 6.91
C PHE A 137 -5.42 -12.76 5.79
N LYS A 138 -6.55 -13.48 5.78
CA LYS A 138 -6.87 -14.42 4.69
C LYS A 138 -7.08 -13.70 3.36
N GLU A 139 -7.83 -12.59 3.38
CA GLU A 139 -8.06 -11.79 2.18
C GLU A 139 -6.78 -11.09 1.72
N LEU A 140 -6.01 -10.55 2.66
CA LEU A 140 -4.72 -9.91 2.37
C LEU A 140 -3.77 -10.89 1.68
N THR A 141 -3.61 -12.10 2.23
CA THR A 141 -2.71 -13.11 1.68
C THR A 141 -3.18 -13.60 0.31
N ALA A 142 -4.49 -13.84 0.15
CA ALA A 142 -5.06 -14.25 -1.14
C ALA A 142 -4.92 -13.17 -2.24
N SER A 143 -4.76 -11.90 -1.85
CA SER A 143 -4.60 -10.76 -2.75
C SER A 143 -3.18 -10.18 -2.75
N TYR A 144 -2.24 -10.83 -2.06
CA TYR A 144 -0.90 -10.29 -1.88
C TYR A 144 -0.23 -10.08 -3.25
N PRO A 145 0.35 -8.90 -3.49
CA PRO A 145 0.83 -8.58 -4.83
C PRO A 145 2.20 -9.22 -5.11
N PRO A 146 2.56 -9.37 -6.39
CA PRO A 146 3.90 -9.78 -6.76
C PRO A 146 4.92 -8.76 -6.26
N LEU A 147 6.15 -9.23 -5.99
CA LEU A 147 7.23 -8.38 -5.45
C LEU A 147 7.84 -7.52 -6.56
N LEU A 148 7.07 -6.58 -7.05
CA LEU A 148 7.47 -5.61 -8.09
C LEU A 148 7.50 -4.20 -7.50
N THR A 149 8.51 -3.42 -7.84
CA THR A 149 8.60 -2.00 -7.43
C THR A 149 7.41 -1.21 -7.97
N GLY A 150 6.80 -0.40 -7.14
CA GLY A 150 5.70 0.49 -7.51
C GLY A 150 4.46 0.31 -6.65
N TRP A 151 3.36 0.94 -7.09
CA TRP A 151 2.09 0.92 -6.37
C TRP A 151 1.27 -0.32 -6.67
N HIS A 152 0.86 -1.00 -5.62
CA HIS A 152 -0.09 -2.12 -5.64
C HIS A 152 -1.36 -1.72 -4.89
N ARG A 153 -2.52 -2.09 -5.43
CA ARG A 153 -3.79 -1.76 -4.82
C ARG A 153 -4.62 -3.00 -4.57
N LEU A 154 -4.95 -3.22 -3.30
CA LEU A 154 -5.78 -4.31 -2.84
C LEU A 154 -7.12 -3.78 -2.35
N ARG A 155 -8.13 -4.64 -2.40
CA ARG A 155 -9.47 -4.36 -1.89
C ARG A 155 -9.87 -5.48 -0.96
N LEU A 156 -10.15 -5.13 0.27
CA LEU A 156 -10.50 -6.05 1.34
C LEU A 156 -11.91 -5.72 1.86
N ALA A 157 -12.51 -6.67 2.57
CA ALA A 157 -13.82 -6.51 3.19
C ALA A 157 -14.90 -6.01 2.20
N GLY A 158 -15.02 -6.67 1.05
CA GLY A 158 -15.96 -6.27 0.02
C GLY A 158 -15.73 -4.88 -0.57
N GLY A 159 -14.54 -4.29 -0.35
CA GLY A 159 -14.14 -2.96 -0.81
C GLY A 159 -14.38 -1.83 0.18
N ARG A 160 -14.84 -2.10 1.40
CA ARG A 160 -14.85 -1.12 2.48
C ARG A 160 -13.44 -0.70 2.91
N VAL A 161 -12.46 -1.58 2.72
CA VAL A 161 -11.05 -1.30 2.97
C VAL A 161 -10.28 -1.34 1.66
N ALA A 162 -9.64 -0.24 1.31
CA ALA A 162 -8.68 -0.15 0.22
C ALA A 162 -7.27 -0.06 0.82
N LEU A 163 -6.35 -0.90 0.34
CA LEU A 163 -4.96 -0.87 0.73
C LEU A 163 -4.11 -0.56 -0.50
N SER A 164 -3.38 0.55 -0.46
CA SER A 164 -2.38 0.92 -1.46
C SER A 164 -1.00 0.73 -0.85
N ILE A 165 -0.20 -0.18 -1.39
CA ILE A 165 1.16 -0.44 -0.90
C ILE A 165 2.14 -0.03 -2.00
N TYR A 166 3.13 0.78 -1.64
CA TYR A 166 4.27 1.05 -2.49
C TYR A 166 5.43 0.11 -2.11
N PHE A 167 5.79 -0.77 -3.02
CA PHE A 167 7.00 -1.55 -2.87
C PHE A 167 8.19 -0.77 -3.41
N GLY A 168 9.10 -0.37 -2.51
CA GLY A 168 10.26 0.48 -2.80
C GLY A 168 10.59 1.40 -1.63
N ASN A 169 11.40 2.42 -1.88
CA ASN A 169 11.74 3.39 -0.85
C ASN A 169 10.53 4.25 -0.46
N ALA A 170 10.34 4.46 0.83
CA ALA A 170 9.22 5.23 1.36
C ALA A 170 9.20 6.68 0.82
N SER A 171 10.37 7.30 0.64
CA SER A 171 10.48 8.65 0.06
C SER A 171 9.88 8.72 -1.35
N ASP A 172 10.16 7.73 -2.20
CA ASP A 172 9.67 7.71 -3.59
C ASP A 172 8.15 7.58 -3.61
N GLY A 173 7.60 6.65 -2.82
CA GLY A 173 6.15 6.44 -2.71
C GLY A 173 5.43 7.66 -2.14
N LEU A 174 5.96 8.29 -1.09
CA LEU A 174 5.34 9.48 -0.50
C LEU A 174 5.41 10.69 -1.42
N HIS A 175 6.52 10.91 -2.13
CA HIS A 175 6.62 11.98 -3.13
C HIS A 175 5.63 11.79 -4.28
N ASP A 176 5.48 10.56 -4.76
CA ASP A 176 4.52 10.25 -5.82
C ASP A 176 3.08 10.59 -5.38
N ILE A 177 2.68 10.17 -4.19
CA ILE A 177 1.37 10.53 -3.65
C ILE A 177 1.26 12.04 -3.42
N ALA A 178 2.26 12.69 -2.83
CA ALA A 178 2.20 14.11 -2.51
C ALA A 178 2.05 15.00 -3.75
N ASN A 179 2.49 14.52 -4.90
CA ASN A 179 2.30 15.20 -6.18
C ASN A 179 0.91 14.97 -6.80
N GLN A 180 0.21 13.91 -6.40
CA GLN A 180 -1.07 13.51 -7.00
C GLN A 180 -2.24 13.61 -6.03
N GLN A 181 -2.00 13.47 -4.72
CA GLN A 181 -3.06 13.40 -3.73
C GLN A 181 -3.52 14.78 -3.31
N GLN A 182 -4.83 14.95 -3.32
CA GLN A 182 -5.51 16.17 -2.87
C GLN A 182 -6.25 15.95 -1.53
N LEU A 183 -6.21 14.76 -0.96
CA LEU A 183 -6.86 14.44 0.30
C LEU A 183 -5.83 14.19 1.40
N PRO A 184 -6.00 14.76 2.60
CA PRO A 184 -5.08 14.55 3.69
C PRO A 184 -5.15 13.14 4.24
N VAL A 185 -4.04 12.67 4.77
CA VAL A 185 -3.99 11.50 5.65
C VAL A 185 -4.54 11.92 7.02
N ASN A 186 -5.41 11.10 7.61
CA ASN A 186 -6.02 11.39 8.91
C ASN A 186 -5.18 10.88 10.08
N HIS A 187 -4.41 9.83 9.85
CA HIS A 187 -3.56 9.21 10.87
C HIS A 187 -2.32 8.59 10.26
N TRP A 188 -1.15 8.86 10.83
CA TRP A 188 0.13 8.27 10.44
C TRP A 188 0.63 7.27 11.47
N LEU A 189 1.05 6.09 10.98
CA LEU A 189 1.84 5.13 11.72
C LEU A 189 3.27 5.17 11.20
N LEU A 190 4.20 5.59 12.03
CA LEU A 190 5.63 5.49 11.70
C LEU A 190 6.17 4.25 12.41
N ASP A 191 6.05 3.12 11.71
CA ASP A 191 6.54 1.82 12.16
C ASP A 191 7.64 1.35 11.22
N GLY A 192 8.78 1.12 11.77
CA GLY A 192 9.95 0.67 11.03
C GLY A 192 11.04 0.32 12.03
N PHE A 193 12.08 -0.35 11.55
CA PHE A 193 13.21 -0.67 12.42
C PHE A 193 13.80 0.58 13.06
N ALA A 194 14.34 0.42 14.26
CA ALA A 194 14.88 1.52 15.07
C ALA A 194 15.77 2.47 14.23
N PRO A 195 15.77 3.79 14.51
CA PRO A 195 16.52 4.78 13.72
C PRO A 195 18.00 4.44 13.52
N GLN A 196 18.63 3.80 14.49
CA GLN A 196 20.02 3.33 14.40
C GLN A 196 20.19 2.15 13.41
N LYS A 197 19.15 1.34 13.21
CA LYS A 197 19.17 0.18 12.32
C LYS A 197 18.69 0.51 10.90
N ASN A 198 17.81 1.49 10.76
CA ASN A 198 17.27 1.95 9.47
C ASN A 198 17.19 3.49 9.42
N PRO A 199 18.31 4.21 9.39
CA PRO A 199 18.30 5.67 9.44
C PRO A 199 17.61 6.34 8.25
N SER A 200 17.48 5.66 7.11
CA SER A 200 16.83 6.21 5.92
C SER A 200 15.34 6.51 6.11
N LEU A 201 14.66 5.78 6.98
CA LEU A 201 13.24 5.97 7.27
C LEU A 201 12.96 7.16 8.22
N TRP A 202 14.00 7.75 8.80
CA TRP A 202 13.87 8.78 9.84
C TRP A 202 14.53 10.12 9.45
N ARG A 203 14.60 10.39 8.14
CA ARG A 203 15.21 11.62 7.60
C ARG A 203 14.18 12.75 7.48
N GLY A 204 14.68 14.01 7.49
CA GLY A 204 13.86 15.21 7.38
C GLY A 204 13.00 15.26 6.12
N GLU A 205 13.53 14.83 4.96
CA GLU A 205 12.78 14.76 3.69
C GLU A 205 11.50 13.92 3.80
N LEU A 206 11.56 12.82 4.57
CA LEU A 206 10.40 11.98 4.78
C LEU A 206 9.37 12.68 5.68
N PHE A 207 9.83 13.38 6.73
CA PHE A 207 8.94 14.15 7.60
C PHE A 207 8.27 15.32 6.86
N GLU A 208 8.97 15.95 5.93
CA GLU A 208 8.40 16.98 5.05
C GLU A 208 7.30 16.38 4.15
N ALA A 209 7.52 15.19 3.59
CA ALA A 209 6.52 14.50 2.79
C ALA A 209 5.27 14.14 3.60
N LEU A 210 5.43 13.69 4.86
CA LEU A 210 4.33 13.45 5.78
C LEU A 210 3.54 14.75 6.05
N ALA A 211 4.25 15.85 6.31
CA ALA A 211 3.61 17.15 6.56
C ALA A 211 2.81 17.65 5.36
N ARG A 212 3.34 17.49 4.14
CA ARG A 212 2.63 17.84 2.89
C ARG A 212 1.35 17.05 2.68
N LEU A 213 1.29 15.82 3.18
CA LEU A 213 0.13 14.93 3.11
C LEU A 213 -0.79 15.04 4.33
N SER A 214 -0.51 15.96 5.23
CA SER A 214 -1.27 16.16 6.47
C SER A 214 -2.10 17.44 6.43
N SER A 215 -3.11 17.50 7.29
CA SER A 215 -3.89 18.69 7.58
C SER A 215 -4.01 18.87 9.10
N GLN A 216 -4.46 20.03 9.52
CA GLN A 216 -4.75 20.26 10.93
C GLN A 216 -5.63 19.15 11.50
N GLY A 217 -5.23 18.55 12.63
CA GLY A 217 -5.92 17.42 13.24
C GLY A 217 -5.45 16.04 12.73
N THR A 218 -4.53 15.97 11.75
CA THR A 218 -3.87 14.70 11.40
C THR A 218 -3.05 14.22 12.60
N THR A 219 -3.33 13.02 13.08
CA THR A 219 -2.57 12.41 14.17
C THR A 219 -1.42 11.58 13.66
N LEU A 220 -0.41 11.40 14.51
CA LEU A 220 0.75 10.57 14.22
C LEU A 220 1.15 9.79 15.48
N ALA A 221 1.47 8.52 15.31
CA ALA A 221 2.03 7.70 16.37
C ALA A 221 3.25 6.92 15.87
N THR A 222 4.23 6.72 16.75
CA THR A 222 5.44 5.96 16.44
C THR A 222 5.98 5.23 17.65
N TYR A 223 6.50 4.05 17.39
CA TYR A 223 7.22 3.26 18.38
C TYR A 223 8.52 3.94 18.85
N SER A 224 9.15 4.76 18.01
CA SER A 224 10.42 5.42 18.34
C SER A 224 10.21 6.60 19.29
N ALA A 225 10.92 6.60 20.42
CA ALA A 225 10.94 7.73 21.37
C ALA A 225 12.22 8.58 21.28
N VAL A 226 13.01 8.39 20.20
CA VAL A 226 14.29 9.08 19.99
C VAL A 226 14.08 10.59 19.84
N GLY A 227 14.94 11.38 20.51
CA GLY A 227 14.82 12.84 20.55
C GLY A 227 14.91 13.49 19.17
N GLU A 228 15.71 12.97 18.25
CA GLU A 228 15.82 13.46 16.87
C GLU A 228 14.52 13.29 16.11
N VAL A 229 13.85 12.15 16.23
CA VAL A 229 12.56 11.89 15.61
C VAL A 229 11.51 12.87 16.11
N ARG A 230 11.48 13.09 17.44
CA ARG A 230 10.55 14.05 18.05
C ARG A 230 10.80 15.47 17.56
N ARG A 231 12.06 15.92 17.49
CA ARG A 231 12.41 17.27 17.00
C ARG A 231 12.09 17.40 15.51
N GLY A 232 12.55 16.46 14.67
CA GLY A 232 12.30 16.52 13.23
C GLY A 232 10.82 16.54 12.86
N LEU A 233 9.97 15.78 13.55
CA LEU A 233 8.52 15.86 13.39
C LEU A 233 7.97 17.23 13.90
N GLY A 234 8.54 17.77 14.96
CA GLY A 234 8.20 19.10 15.47
C GLY A 234 8.52 20.22 14.48
N ASP A 235 9.66 20.16 13.85
CA ASP A 235 10.14 21.14 12.87
C ASP A 235 9.20 21.23 11.64
N VAL A 236 8.59 20.12 11.25
CA VAL A 236 7.63 20.09 10.14
C VAL A 236 6.17 20.38 10.55
N GLY A 237 5.87 20.48 11.84
CA GLY A 237 4.56 20.97 12.34
C GLY A 237 3.75 19.99 13.17
N PHE A 238 4.31 18.85 13.56
CA PHE A 238 3.66 17.93 14.50
C PHE A 238 3.98 18.30 15.96
N SER A 239 2.97 18.47 16.79
CA SER A 239 3.14 18.61 18.24
C SER A 239 3.24 17.23 18.89
N MET A 240 4.48 16.77 19.10
CA MET A 240 4.76 15.42 19.58
C MET A 240 4.91 15.36 21.09
N ARG A 241 4.25 14.40 21.73
CA ARG A 241 4.37 14.07 23.17
C ARG A 241 4.88 12.66 23.38
N LYS A 242 5.54 12.46 24.52
CA LYS A 242 5.88 11.12 25.00
C LYS A 242 4.64 10.46 25.58
N VAL A 243 4.48 9.18 25.29
CA VAL A 243 3.44 8.30 25.83
C VAL A 243 4.12 7.24 26.67
N ASP A 244 3.69 7.09 27.90
CA ASP A 244 4.18 6.03 28.79
C ASP A 244 3.73 4.67 28.29
N GLN A 245 4.68 3.74 28.18
CA GLN A 245 4.47 2.38 27.69
C GLN A 245 4.87 1.32 28.73
N MET A 246 5.12 1.73 29.98
CA MET A 246 5.48 0.77 31.05
C MET A 246 4.40 -0.31 31.22
N PRO A 247 4.76 -1.54 31.56
CA PRO A 247 6.11 -2.01 31.87
C PRO A 247 6.95 -2.51 30.68
N ILE A 248 6.42 -2.44 29.45
CA ILE A 248 7.03 -3.09 28.29
C ILE A 248 8.15 -2.23 27.68
N LYS A 249 7.95 -0.93 27.64
CA LYS A 249 8.90 0.05 27.15
C LYS A 249 8.71 1.38 27.91
N LEU A 250 9.76 2.18 28.00
CA LEU A 250 9.66 3.43 28.74
C LEU A 250 8.70 4.41 28.05
N HIS A 251 8.88 4.67 26.74
CA HIS A 251 8.07 5.62 26.01
C HIS A 251 7.92 5.27 24.53
N SER A 252 6.79 5.67 23.95
CA SER A 252 6.57 5.91 22.53
C SER A 252 6.29 7.39 22.27
N LEU A 253 6.04 7.80 21.02
CA LEU A 253 5.59 9.16 20.70
C LEU A 253 4.24 9.12 20.01
N ALA A 254 3.40 10.10 20.36
CA ALA A 254 2.19 10.42 19.62
C ALA A 254 2.04 11.94 19.51
N GLY A 255 1.33 12.40 18.51
CA GLY A 255 1.13 13.83 18.30
C GLY A 255 0.09 14.13 17.24
N GLU A 256 -0.04 15.42 16.98
CA GLU A 256 -1.02 15.97 16.04
C GLU A 256 -0.37 17.06 15.19
N PHE A 257 -0.74 17.15 13.94
CA PHE A 257 -0.31 18.19 13.02
C PHE A 257 -1.13 19.47 13.24
N ASN A 258 -0.45 20.58 13.55
CA ASN A 258 -1.08 21.82 13.98
C ASN A 258 -0.96 22.98 12.98
N ARG A 259 -0.48 22.69 11.76
CA ARG A 259 -0.41 23.70 10.70
C ARG A 259 -1.57 23.54 9.73
N PRO A 260 -1.99 24.61 9.05
CA PRO A 260 -2.82 24.49 7.86
C PRO A 260 -2.13 23.54 6.87
N GLY A 261 -2.89 22.67 6.25
CA GLY A 261 -2.39 21.67 5.29
C GLY A 261 -3.40 21.46 4.18
N LEU A 262 -3.41 20.25 3.61
CA LEU A 262 -4.38 19.88 2.59
C LEU A 262 -5.81 20.05 3.12
N LEU A 263 -6.64 20.73 2.36
CA LEU A 263 -8.07 20.82 2.68
C LEU A 263 -8.76 19.54 2.21
N PRO A 264 -9.63 18.94 3.03
CA PRO A 264 -10.47 17.86 2.56
C PRO A 264 -11.33 18.35 1.39
N LEU A 265 -11.24 17.64 0.26
CA LEU A 265 -12.16 17.87 -0.84
C LEU A 265 -13.41 17.02 -0.62
N ASP A 266 -14.58 17.60 -0.83
CA ASP A 266 -15.81 16.81 -0.85
C ASP A 266 -15.76 15.84 -2.03
N ALA A 267 -15.92 14.56 -1.75
CA ALA A 267 -15.99 13.56 -2.80
C ALA A 267 -17.25 13.80 -3.65
N PRO A 268 -17.16 13.77 -4.98
CA PRO A 268 -18.32 13.91 -5.82
C PRO A 268 -19.31 12.78 -5.54
N THR A 269 -20.57 13.12 -5.32
CA THR A 269 -21.64 12.15 -5.06
C THR A 269 -22.17 11.52 -6.34
N ASN A 270 -22.09 12.25 -7.48
CA ASN A 270 -22.60 11.83 -8.78
C ASN A 270 -21.56 12.08 -9.86
N ILE A 271 -21.31 11.09 -10.70
CA ILE A 271 -20.37 11.17 -11.83
C ILE A 271 -21.02 10.58 -13.08
N ASN A 272 -20.89 11.28 -14.20
CA ASN A 272 -21.23 10.74 -15.51
C ASN A 272 -19.97 10.15 -16.17
N VAL A 273 -20.05 8.90 -16.62
CA VAL A 273 -19.03 8.22 -17.40
C VAL A 273 -19.51 8.11 -18.83
N ILE A 274 -18.76 8.67 -19.77
CA ILE A 274 -19.08 8.65 -21.19
C ILE A 274 -18.41 7.43 -21.83
N GLY A 275 -19.22 6.59 -22.47
CA GLY A 275 -18.82 5.32 -23.08
C GLY A 275 -19.02 4.13 -22.17
N SER A 276 -19.70 3.10 -22.69
CA SER A 276 -19.99 1.84 -21.99
C SER A 276 -19.10 0.67 -22.41
N GLY A 277 -18.01 0.95 -23.13
CA GLY A 277 -16.96 -0.02 -23.42
C GLY A 277 -16.20 -0.47 -22.17
N ILE A 278 -15.24 -1.37 -22.32
CA ILE A 278 -14.49 -1.94 -21.19
C ILE A 278 -13.85 -0.85 -20.28
N ALA A 279 -13.32 0.21 -20.86
CA ALA A 279 -12.71 1.31 -20.11
C ALA A 279 -13.74 2.03 -19.23
N GLY A 280 -14.87 2.45 -19.83
CA GLY A 280 -15.95 3.11 -19.10
C GLY A 280 -16.58 2.21 -18.04
N ALA A 281 -16.77 0.92 -18.32
CA ALA A 281 -17.26 -0.06 -17.37
C ALA A 281 -16.31 -0.23 -16.16
N CYS A 282 -14.99 -0.29 -16.40
CA CYS A 282 -13.99 -0.36 -15.32
C CYS A 282 -13.99 0.90 -14.46
N VAL A 283 -14.07 2.08 -15.08
CA VAL A 283 -14.15 3.37 -14.35
C VAL A 283 -15.44 3.43 -13.54
N ALA A 284 -16.58 3.13 -14.16
CA ALA A 284 -17.89 3.14 -13.52
C ALA A 284 -17.93 2.20 -12.31
N ARG A 285 -17.45 0.97 -12.48
CA ARG A 285 -17.32 0.00 -11.39
C ARG A 285 -16.45 0.55 -10.26
N SER A 286 -15.28 1.09 -10.62
CA SER A 286 -14.33 1.62 -9.63
C SER A 286 -14.90 2.78 -8.81
N LEU A 287 -15.69 3.65 -9.44
CA LEU A 287 -16.38 4.76 -8.77
C LEU A 287 -17.55 4.26 -7.90
N ALA A 288 -18.38 3.38 -8.44
CA ALA A 288 -19.51 2.80 -7.71
C ALA A 288 -19.06 2.06 -6.44
N GLU A 289 -17.97 1.31 -6.53
CA GLU A 289 -17.35 0.64 -5.38
C GLU A 289 -16.82 1.62 -4.32
N ARG A 290 -16.60 2.89 -4.68
CA ARG A 290 -16.29 3.99 -3.74
C ARG A 290 -17.52 4.72 -3.23
N GLY A 291 -18.72 4.24 -3.60
CA GLY A 291 -20.00 4.82 -3.19
C GLY A 291 -20.45 6.04 -3.98
N VAL A 292 -19.80 6.31 -5.08
CA VAL A 292 -20.22 7.36 -6.02
C VAL A 292 -21.41 6.85 -6.83
N GLN A 293 -22.45 7.67 -6.99
CA GLN A 293 -23.51 7.36 -7.94
C GLN A 293 -23.00 7.60 -9.35
N VAL A 294 -22.99 6.55 -10.15
CA VAL A 294 -22.44 6.62 -11.51
C VAL A 294 -23.54 6.46 -12.54
N ARG A 295 -23.60 7.39 -13.49
CA ARG A 295 -24.41 7.28 -14.70
C ARG A 295 -23.49 7.02 -15.88
N VAL A 296 -23.68 5.92 -16.57
CA VAL A 296 -22.97 5.62 -17.82
C VAL A 296 -23.81 6.11 -18.99
N ILE A 297 -23.23 6.89 -19.88
CA ILE A 297 -23.86 7.45 -21.07
C ILE A 297 -23.14 6.89 -22.29
N ASP A 298 -23.90 6.31 -23.23
CA ASP A 298 -23.38 5.76 -24.47
C ASP A 298 -24.24 6.18 -25.65
N GLU A 299 -23.60 6.47 -26.77
CA GLU A 299 -24.28 6.97 -27.98
C GLU A 299 -25.19 5.93 -28.62
N LEU A 300 -24.85 4.63 -28.46
CA LEU A 300 -25.58 3.53 -29.12
C LEU A 300 -26.81 3.06 -28.36
N GLY A 301 -27.11 3.62 -27.20
CA GLY A 301 -28.23 3.18 -26.33
C GLY A 301 -28.13 1.73 -25.86
N ARG A 302 -26.96 1.10 -25.96
CA ARG A 302 -26.67 -0.26 -25.52
C ARG A 302 -25.26 -0.38 -24.94
N ILE A 303 -25.10 -1.27 -23.97
CA ILE A 303 -23.82 -1.54 -23.32
C ILE A 303 -22.86 -2.21 -24.33
N ALA A 304 -21.58 -1.82 -24.30
CA ALA A 304 -20.50 -2.39 -25.09
C ALA A 304 -20.77 -2.42 -26.61
N GLY A 305 -21.35 -1.35 -27.16
CA GLY A 305 -21.84 -1.30 -28.53
C GLY A 305 -20.79 -1.35 -29.64
N HIS A 306 -19.52 -1.07 -29.33
CA HIS A 306 -18.39 -1.05 -30.27
C HIS A 306 -17.44 -2.22 -30.07
N ALA A 307 -16.12 -1.99 -30.00
CA ALA A 307 -15.08 -3.01 -29.90
C ALA A 307 -15.27 -4.00 -28.73
N SER A 308 -15.88 -3.55 -27.64
CA SER A 308 -16.16 -4.41 -26.48
C SER A 308 -17.32 -5.40 -26.69
N ARG A 309 -17.95 -5.41 -27.86
CA ARG A 309 -19.04 -6.36 -28.22
C ARG A 309 -18.56 -7.74 -28.63
N ILE A 310 -17.25 -7.94 -28.79
CA ILE A 310 -16.70 -9.24 -29.21
C ILE A 310 -17.13 -10.34 -28.24
N PRO A 311 -17.53 -11.53 -28.74
CA PRO A 311 -18.01 -12.62 -27.90
C PRO A 311 -16.96 -13.16 -26.92
N ALA A 312 -15.69 -13.06 -27.27
CA ALA A 312 -14.56 -13.45 -26.44
C ALA A 312 -13.38 -12.52 -26.67
N ALA A 313 -12.67 -12.21 -25.61
CA ALA A 313 -11.48 -11.38 -25.64
C ALA A 313 -10.37 -12.03 -24.83
N VAL A 314 -9.13 -11.81 -25.23
CA VAL A 314 -7.96 -12.25 -24.50
C VAL A 314 -7.34 -11.05 -23.81
N MET A 315 -7.13 -11.15 -22.50
CA MET A 315 -6.32 -10.19 -21.74
C MET A 315 -4.87 -10.66 -21.78
N HIS A 316 -4.09 -10.08 -22.68
CA HIS A 316 -2.70 -10.44 -22.91
C HIS A 316 -1.80 -9.28 -22.53
N PRO A 317 -0.99 -9.40 -21.45
CA PRO A 317 -0.01 -8.38 -21.12
C PRO A 317 1.12 -8.40 -22.17
N ARG A 318 1.46 -7.24 -22.68
CA ARG A 318 2.68 -7.06 -23.48
C ARG A 318 3.86 -6.84 -22.53
N LEU A 319 4.33 -7.91 -21.92
CA LEU A 319 5.46 -7.83 -21.01
C LEU A 319 6.72 -7.39 -21.75
N ARG A 320 7.45 -6.47 -21.15
CA ARG A 320 8.70 -5.90 -21.66
C ARG A 320 9.73 -5.94 -20.54
N ASP A 321 10.98 -6.18 -20.90
CA ASP A 321 12.14 -6.23 -19.99
C ASP A 321 13.11 -5.05 -20.17
N ASP A 322 12.61 -3.97 -20.77
CA ASP A 322 13.43 -2.79 -21.10
C ASP A 322 13.56 -1.79 -19.93
N GLY A 323 13.05 -2.11 -18.76
CA GLY A 323 13.08 -1.23 -17.58
C GLY A 323 12.34 0.10 -17.75
N SER A 324 11.54 0.23 -18.82
CA SER A 324 10.81 1.47 -19.09
C SER A 324 9.61 1.65 -18.17
N PRO A 325 9.16 2.89 -17.91
CA PRO A 325 7.91 3.15 -17.20
C PRO A 325 6.70 2.45 -17.82
N ALA A 326 6.71 2.24 -19.14
CA ALA A 326 5.67 1.52 -19.84
C ALA A 326 5.68 0.01 -19.51
N ALA A 327 6.85 -0.59 -19.37
CA ALA A 327 6.99 -1.98 -18.93
C ALA A 327 6.41 -2.18 -17.52
N ALA A 328 6.80 -1.29 -16.61
CA ALA A 328 6.29 -1.27 -15.25
C ALA A 328 4.77 -1.12 -15.18
N TRP A 329 4.24 -0.15 -15.90
CA TRP A 329 2.80 0.08 -15.97
C TRP A 329 2.04 -1.15 -16.47
N GLN A 330 2.57 -1.81 -17.51
CA GLN A 330 1.96 -3.03 -18.04
C GLN A 330 1.98 -4.19 -17.04
N ALA A 331 3.09 -4.41 -16.35
CA ALA A 331 3.20 -5.47 -15.35
C ALA A 331 2.20 -5.25 -14.19
N LEU A 332 2.22 -4.06 -13.58
CA LEU A 332 1.37 -3.71 -12.44
C LEU A 332 -0.11 -3.68 -12.82
N SER A 333 -0.46 -3.09 -13.97
CA SER A 333 -1.85 -2.99 -14.42
C SER A 333 -2.43 -4.35 -14.84
N SER A 334 -1.61 -5.23 -15.42
CA SER A 334 -2.04 -6.59 -15.79
C SER A 334 -2.35 -7.41 -14.56
N HIS A 335 -1.49 -7.36 -13.54
CA HIS A 335 -1.74 -8.03 -12.27
C HIS A 335 -3.01 -7.50 -11.59
N TYR A 336 -3.15 -6.19 -11.48
CA TYR A 336 -4.37 -5.58 -10.93
C TYR A 336 -5.63 -5.98 -11.70
N SER A 337 -5.55 -5.96 -13.03
CA SER A 337 -6.69 -6.34 -13.88
C SER A 337 -7.06 -7.82 -13.71
N HIS A 338 -6.05 -8.71 -13.64
CA HIS A 338 -6.26 -10.13 -13.37
C HIS A 338 -7.03 -10.33 -12.05
N GLN A 339 -6.53 -9.76 -10.95
CA GLN A 339 -7.21 -9.82 -9.66
C GLN A 339 -8.66 -9.31 -9.72
N ARG A 340 -8.91 -8.26 -10.50
CA ARG A 340 -10.25 -7.67 -10.65
C ARG A 340 -11.19 -8.53 -11.48
N MET A 341 -10.66 -9.30 -12.40
CA MET A 341 -11.45 -10.15 -13.33
C MET A 341 -11.79 -11.52 -12.75
N THR A 342 -10.99 -12.06 -11.84
CA THR A 342 -11.19 -13.41 -11.26
C THR A 342 -12.56 -13.61 -10.61
N SER A 343 -13.18 -12.53 -10.13
CA SER A 343 -14.54 -12.58 -9.56
C SER A 343 -15.68 -12.48 -10.59
N LEU A 344 -15.36 -12.31 -11.89
CA LEU A 344 -16.36 -12.15 -12.93
C LEU A 344 -16.74 -13.49 -13.55
N ALA A 345 -18.03 -13.72 -13.69
CA ALA A 345 -18.52 -14.87 -14.45
C ALA A 345 -18.03 -14.81 -15.91
N GLY A 346 -17.47 -15.91 -16.40
CA GLY A 346 -16.92 -16.01 -17.75
C GLY A 346 -15.44 -15.62 -17.89
N TYR A 347 -14.79 -15.10 -16.84
CA TYR A 347 -13.34 -14.96 -16.85
C TYR A 347 -12.67 -16.31 -16.56
N GLN A 348 -11.70 -16.67 -17.41
CA GLN A 348 -10.90 -17.88 -17.25
C GLN A 348 -9.43 -17.50 -17.22
N ALA A 349 -8.76 -17.82 -16.11
CA ALA A 349 -7.33 -17.61 -15.94
C ALA A 349 -6.56 -18.77 -16.62
N THR A 350 -6.39 -18.68 -17.94
CA THR A 350 -5.73 -19.71 -18.74
C THR A 350 -4.22 -19.54 -18.83
N GLY A 351 -3.71 -18.41 -18.34
CA GLY A 351 -2.34 -17.99 -18.59
C GLY A 351 -2.12 -17.48 -20.01
N ALA A 352 -0.93 -16.95 -20.26
CA ALA A 352 -0.49 -16.55 -21.60
C ALA A 352 0.90 -17.14 -21.88
N GLN A 353 1.06 -17.78 -23.02
CA GLN A 353 2.35 -18.28 -23.48
C GLN A 353 2.91 -17.32 -24.53
N GLN A 354 4.04 -16.73 -24.23
CA GLN A 354 4.76 -15.90 -25.20
C GLN A 354 5.77 -16.74 -25.95
N ILE A 355 5.59 -16.82 -27.27
CA ILE A 355 6.49 -17.56 -28.15
C ILE A 355 7.66 -16.63 -28.52
N CYS A 356 8.89 -17.14 -28.36
CA CYS A 356 10.08 -16.43 -28.79
C CYS A 356 10.10 -16.31 -30.32
N GLY A 357 10.11 -15.09 -30.81
CA GLY A 357 10.43 -14.84 -32.23
C GLY A 357 11.94 -14.95 -32.50
N PRO A 358 12.37 -14.98 -33.77
CA PRO A 358 13.77 -15.11 -34.14
C PRO A 358 14.66 -13.97 -33.65
N ASN A 359 14.08 -12.85 -33.21
CA ASN A 359 14.79 -11.66 -32.68
C ASN A 359 14.68 -11.54 -31.16
N SER A 360 14.07 -12.49 -30.45
CA SER A 360 13.97 -12.47 -28.99
C SER A 360 14.95 -13.47 -28.39
N SER A 361 15.85 -13.01 -27.52
CA SER A 361 16.75 -13.92 -26.81
C SER A 361 16.01 -14.71 -25.75
N ALA A 362 16.31 -16.00 -25.60
CA ALA A 362 15.75 -16.84 -24.53
C ALA A 362 16.03 -16.26 -23.13
N GLN A 363 17.15 -15.55 -22.97
CA GLN A 363 17.52 -14.84 -21.74
C GLN A 363 16.53 -13.72 -21.39
N ARG A 364 16.05 -12.96 -22.38
CA ARG A 364 15.03 -11.92 -22.21
C ARG A 364 13.71 -12.47 -21.66
N LEU A 365 13.31 -13.61 -22.17
CA LEU A 365 12.06 -14.25 -21.75
C LEU A 365 12.18 -14.95 -20.39
N HIS A 366 13.35 -15.40 -20.02
CA HIS A 366 13.60 -15.95 -18.69
C HIS A 366 13.39 -14.89 -17.59
N GLY A 367 13.81 -13.63 -17.83
CA GLY A 367 13.53 -12.51 -16.93
C GLY A 367 12.03 -12.23 -16.78
N LEU A 368 11.25 -12.39 -17.86
CA LEU A 368 9.79 -12.20 -17.84
C LEU A 368 9.03 -13.35 -17.18
N SER A 369 9.59 -14.57 -17.17
CA SER A 369 8.96 -15.74 -16.53
C SER A 369 8.93 -15.65 -15.01
N LEU A 370 9.70 -14.73 -14.41
CA LEU A 370 9.65 -14.43 -12.98
C LEU A 370 8.48 -13.50 -12.59
N ILE A 371 7.82 -12.89 -13.57
CA ILE A 371 6.60 -12.12 -13.39
C ILE A 371 5.43 -13.06 -13.65
N HIS A 372 5.14 -13.94 -12.70
CA HIS A 372 3.97 -14.81 -12.79
C HIS A 372 2.70 -13.98 -12.66
N ILE A 373 1.96 -13.91 -13.75
CA ILE A 373 0.62 -13.34 -13.82
C ILE A 373 -0.40 -14.48 -13.74
#